data_4ee83bf4893cadb90a62ffed7be0908f
#
_entry.id   4ee83bf4893cadb90a62ffed7be0908f
#
_cell.length_a   1.000
_cell.length_b   1.000
_cell.length_c   1.000
_cell.angle_alpha   90.00
_cell.angle_beta   90.00
_cell.angle_gamma   90.00
#
_symmetry.space_group_name_H-M   'P 1'
#
loop_
_entity.id
_entity.type
_entity.pdbx_description
1 polymer ?
#
loop_
_entity_poly.entity_id
_entity_poly.type
_entity_poly.pdbx_seq_one_letter_code
_entity_poly.pdbx_strand_id
1 'polypeptide(L)'
;MTADAVKADAEWDAGDLGCGELVLDLRKRLRAMPGRVLKLRALDPGAPEDLPAWCRLTHNELIRHDPDTGSFWIRSRPDWD
;
A
#
# COMPACT_ATOMS: atom_id res chain seq x y z
N MET A 1 -15.71 5.73 17.52
CA MET A 1 -14.55 6.25 16.87
C MET A 1 -13.43 5.22 16.85
N THR A 2 -12.72 5.22 15.88
CA THR A 2 -11.64 4.29 15.74
C THR A 2 -10.34 5.02 16.02
N ALA A 3 -9.88 4.89 17.23
CA ALA A 3 -8.65 5.52 17.62
C ALA A 3 -7.47 5.05 16.76
N ASP A 4 -7.65 3.92 16.09
CA ASP A 4 -6.61 3.33 15.27
C ASP A 4 -6.74 3.69 13.79
N ALA A 5 -7.63 4.61 13.47
CA ALA A 5 -7.78 5.03 12.08
C ALA A 5 -6.52 5.74 11.61
N VAL A 6 -5.89 5.19 10.58
CA VAL A 6 -4.72 5.77 9.99
C VAL A 6 -5.15 6.76 8.92
N LYS A 7 -4.64 7.98 8.99
CA LYS A 7 -4.93 8.97 7.98
C LYS A 7 -4.13 8.69 6.73
N ALA A 8 -4.83 8.61 5.61
CA ALA A 8 -4.19 8.44 4.32
C ALA A 8 -4.18 9.76 3.57
N ASP A 9 -3.08 10.05 2.90
CA ASP A 9 -2.96 11.24 2.06
C ASP A 9 -3.59 11.01 0.69
N ALA A 10 -3.71 9.74 0.28
CA ALA A 10 -4.34 9.36 -0.97
C ALA A 10 -4.94 7.97 -0.82
N GLU A 11 -5.87 7.64 -1.70
CA GLU A 11 -6.50 6.32 -1.72
C GLU A 11 -6.49 5.78 -3.14
N TRP A 12 -6.33 4.46 -3.26
CA TRP A 12 -6.36 3.78 -4.55
C TRP A 12 -7.02 2.43 -4.39
N ASP A 13 -8.10 2.23 -5.13
CA ASP A 13 -8.77 0.93 -5.18
C ASP A 13 -8.28 0.18 -6.41
N ALA A 14 -7.37 -0.76 -6.20
CA ALA A 14 -6.82 -1.57 -7.27
C ALA A 14 -7.73 -2.74 -7.64
N GLY A 15 -8.76 -2.99 -6.84
CA GLY A 15 -9.69 -4.07 -7.11
C GLY A 15 -8.98 -5.42 -7.16
N ASP A 16 -9.23 -6.18 -8.23
CA ASP A 16 -8.67 -7.51 -8.40
C ASP A 16 -7.41 -7.54 -9.27
N LEU A 17 -6.76 -6.39 -9.40
CA LEU A 17 -5.52 -6.30 -10.15
C LEU A 17 -4.49 -7.28 -9.60
N GLY A 18 -3.85 -8.06 -10.48
CA GLY A 18 -2.86 -9.05 -10.08
C GLY A 18 -1.60 -8.39 -9.52
N CYS A 19 -0.90 -9.11 -8.63
CA CYS A 19 0.22 -8.54 -7.90
C CYS A 19 1.35 -8.01 -8.80
N GLY A 20 1.57 -8.63 -9.96
CA GLY A 20 2.59 -8.13 -10.88
C GLY A 20 2.32 -6.71 -11.35
N GLU A 21 1.12 -6.47 -11.84
CA GLU A 21 0.71 -5.13 -12.27
C GLU A 21 0.49 -4.21 -11.09
N LEU A 22 -0.02 -4.76 -10.00
CA LEU A 22 -0.31 -4.02 -8.80
C LEU A 22 0.95 -3.31 -8.28
N VAL A 23 2.05 -4.05 -8.13
CA VAL A 23 3.26 -3.46 -7.55
C VAL A 23 3.93 -2.46 -8.49
N LEU A 24 3.79 -2.65 -9.79
CA LEU A 24 4.31 -1.66 -10.74
C LEU A 24 3.58 -0.32 -10.61
N ASP A 25 2.27 -0.38 -10.52
CA ASP A 25 1.44 0.82 -10.35
C ASP A 25 1.66 1.42 -8.97
N LEU A 26 1.73 0.57 -7.95
CA LEU A 26 1.95 1.00 -6.58
C LEU A 26 3.28 1.77 -6.46
N ARG A 27 4.32 1.26 -7.10
CA ARG A 27 5.63 1.92 -7.08
C ARG A 27 5.54 3.33 -7.65
N LYS A 28 4.85 3.48 -8.77
CA LYS A 28 4.68 4.80 -9.39
C LYS A 28 3.93 5.75 -8.47
N ARG A 29 2.87 5.26 -7.84
CA ARG A 29 2.05 6.10 -6.96
C ARG A 29 2.82 6.52 -5.72
N LEU A 30 3.53 5.59 -5.09
CA LEU A 30 4.30 5.92 -3.89
C LEU A 30 5.46 6.86 -4.21
N ARG A 31 6.10 6.66 -5.37
CA ARG A 31 7.19 7.54 -5.77
C ARG A 31 6.72 8.98 -5.98
N ALA A 32 5.47 9.16 -6.36
CA ALA A 32 4.89 10.48 -6.56
C ALA A 32 4.48 11.16 -5.25
N MET A 33 4.55 10.43 -4.13
CA MET A 33 4.10 10.97 -2.84
C MET A 33 5.09 10.59 -1.71
N PRO A 34 6.36 11.01 -1.82
CA PRO A 34 7.37 10.61 -0.83
C PRO A 34 6.97 10.98 0.60
N GLY A 35 7.15 10.05 1.52
CA GLY A 35 6.86 10.27 2.94
C GLY A 35 5.39 10.28 3.30
N ARG A 36 4.50 10.16 2.33
CA ARG A 36 3.05 10.21 2.58
C ARG A 36 2.46 8.81 2.61
N VAL A 37 1.21 8.73 3.06
CA VAL A 37 0.53 7.46 3.27
C VAL A 37 -0.52 7.24 2.19
N LEU A 38 -0.43 6.10 1.53
CA LEU A 38 -1.42 5.66 0.56
C LEU A 38 -2.26 4.54 1.18
N LYS A 39 -3.58 4.69 1.10
CA LYS A 39 -4.49 3.60 1.43
C LYS A 39 -4.81 2.86 0.15
N LEU A 40 -4.37 1.62 0.06
CA LEU A 40 -4.54 0.75 -1.09
C LEU A 40 -5.56 -0.33 -0.76
N ARG A 41 -6.55 -0.49 -1.62
CA ARG A 41 -7.44 -1.64 -1.52
C ARG A 41 -7.05 -2.64 -2.61
N ALA A 42 -6.69 -3.84 -2.20
CA ALA A 42 -6.24 -4.89 -3.11
C ALA A 42 -6.94 -6.20 -2.76
N LEU A 43 -7.62 -6.77 -3.73
CA LEU A 43 -8.42 -7.97 -3.53
C LEU A 43 -7.75 -9.23 -4.06
N ASP A 44 -6.57 -9.11 -4.67
CA ASP A 44 -5.84 -10.28 -5.12
C ASP A 44 -5.50 -11.18 -3.93
N PRO A 45 -5.76 -12.49 -4.03
CA PRO A 45 -5.52 -13.39 -2.89
C PRO A 45 -4.08 -13.43 -2.41
N GLY A 46 -3.12 -13.10 -3.27
CA GLY A 46 -1.71 -13.07 -2.89
C GLY A 46 -1.28 -11.80 -2.20
N ALA A 47 -2.10 -10.74 -2.24
CA ALA A 47 -1.72 -9.44 -1.70
C ALA A 47 -1.34 -9.46 -0.21
N PRO A 48 -2.05 -10.18 0.67
CA PRO A 48 -1.69 -10.18 2.09
C PRO A 48 -0.29 -10.71 2.37
N GLU A 49 0.25 -11.57 1.51
CA GLU A 49 1.62 -12.07 1.64
C GLU A 49 2.61 -11.24 0.85
N ASP A 50 2.23 -10.85 -0.37
CA ASP A 50 3.14 -10.20 -1.30
C ASP A 50 3.42 -8.75 -0.92
N LEU A 51 2.41 -8.01 -0.45
CA LEU A 51 2.59 -6.60 -0.17
C LEU A 51 3.52 -6.34 1.02
N PRO A 52 3.42 -7.08 2.14
CA PRO A 52 4.40 -6.88 3.22
C PRO A 52 5.83 -7.16 2.78
N ALA A 53 6.02 -8.22 1.99
CA ALA A 53 7.36 -8.56 1.47
C ALA A 53 7.86 -7.47 0.53
N TRP A 54 7.00 -6.98 -0.35
CA TRP A 54 7.36 -5.92 -1.29
C TRP A 54 7.73 -4.63 -0.55
N CYS A 55 6.98 -4.28 0.49
CA CYS A 55 7.28 -3.10 1.28
C CYS A 55 8.66 -3.21 1.94
N ARG A 56 9.00 -4.39 2.47
CA ARG A 56 10.33 -4.60 3.07
C ARG A 56 11.43 -4.47 2.03
N LEU A 57 11.21 -5.04 0.86
CA LEU A 57 12.22 -5.00 -0.20
C LEU A 57 12.45 -3.60 -0.74
N THR A 58 11.42 -2.78 -0.77
CA THR A 58 11.49 -1.45 -1.35
C THR A 58 11.68 -0.34 -0.31
N HIS A 59 11.76 -0.71 0.96
CA HIS A 59 11.93 0.23 2.08
C HIS A 59 10.75 1.17 2.25
N ASN A 60 9.58 0.75 1.81
CA ASN A 60 8.33 1.40 2.16
C ASN A 60 7.80 0.76 3.43
N GLU A 61 6.97 1.48 4.17
CA GLU A 61 6.48 1.00 5.44
C GLU A 61 5.01 0.58 5.34
N LEU A 62 4.72 -0.70 5.62
CA LEU A 62 3.36 -1.14 5.76
C LEU A 62 2.89 -0.80 7.17
N ILE A 63 2.02 0.21 7.29
CA ILE A 63 1.57 0.70 8.58
C ILE A 63 0.47 -0.19 9.15
N ARG A 64 -0.46 -0.59 8.28
CA ARG A 64 -1.63 -1.34 8.71
C ARG A 64 -2.20 -2.14 7.56
N HIS A 65 -2.79 -3.28 7.89
CA HIS A 65 -3.54 -4.10 6.95
C HIS A 65 -4.87 -4.47 7.59
N ASP A 66 -5.97 -4.20 6.87
CA ASP A 66 -7.31 -4.60 7.29
C ASP A 66 -7.79 -5.70 6.35
N PRO A 67 -7.77 -6.97 6.79
CA PRO A 67 -8.18 -8.07 5.91
C PRO A 67 -9.67 -8.06 5.59
N ASP A 68 -10.49 -7.45 6.43
CA ASP A 68 -11.93 -7.43 6.19
C ASP A 68 -12.30 -6.62 4.95
N THR A 69 -11.55 -5.57 4.67
CA THR A 69 -11.81 -4.71 3.52
C THR A 69 -10.78 -4.86 2.42
N GLY A 70 -9.70 -5.61 2.67
CA GLY A 70 -8.60 -5.72 1.74
C GLY A 70 -7.77 -4.46 1.64
N SER A 71 -7.73 -3.67 2.71
CA SER A 71 -7.05 -2.37 2.71
C SER A 71 -5.67 -2.47 3.32
N PHE A 72 -4.74 -1.72 2.74
CA PHE A 72 -3.35 -1.63 3.20
C PHE A 72 -2.98 -0.16 3.28
N TRP A 73 -2.39 0.25 4.40
CA TRP A 73 -1.87 1.61 4.56
C TRP A 73 -0.36 1.55 4.46
N ILE A 74 0.17 2.18 3.44
CA ILE A 74 1.60 2.12 3.13
C ILE A 74 2.17 3.53 3.13
N ARG A 75 3.21 3.75 3.93
CA ARG A 75 3.94 5.01 3.92
C ARG A 75 5.06 4.92 2.90
N SER A 76 5.05 5.84 1.96
CA SER A 76 6.09 5.93 0.96
C SER A 76 7.42 6.33 1.60
N ARG A 77 8.50 5.71 1.15
CA ARG A 77 9.84 6.13 1.58
C ARG A 77 10.07 7.59 1.18
N PRO A 78 10.83 8.33 1.98
CA PRO A 78 11.01 9.77 1.71
C PRO A 78 11.99 10.07 0.58
N ASP A 79 12.90 9.14 0.26
CA ASP A 79 13.94 9.36 -0.72
C ASP A 79 13.90 8.30 -1.82
N TRP A 80 13.29 8.66 -2.92
CA TRP A 80 13.24 7.80 -4.10
C TRP A 80 14.36 8.17 -5.07
N ASP A 81 14.92 7.18 -5.71
CA ASP A 81 15.94 7.39 -6.74
C ASP A 81 15.38 7.96 -8.02
#